data_1481a8af9a878d76e621534c341359d7
#
_entry.id   1481a8af9a878d76e621534c341359d7
#
_cell.length_a   1.000
_cell.length_b   1.000
_cell.length_c   1.000
_cell.angle_alpha   90.00
_cell.angle_beta   90.00
_cell.angle_gamma   90.00
#
_symmetry.space_group_name_H-M   'P 1'
#
loop_
_entity.id
_entity.type
_entity.pdbx_description
1 polymer ?
#
loop_
_entity_poly.entity_id
_entity_poly.type
_entity_poly.pdbx_seq_one_letter_code
_entity_poly.pdbx_strand_id
1 'polypeptide(L)'
;MSVCKWKGVLACVSFAASMTTGTVIAGSTAQDRVQAGLWEVTFTQDGAPSTSTYCITPAAARVMNGDAATVQVYVERAVSKENGGDCRVKNFELQGNTLSLIKACRSGESELTISLVRTYHGDTAESEVVSKAGERELRIKSKQRRVGFCESDGSD
;
A
#
# COMPACT_ATOMS: atom_id res chain seq x y z
N MET A 1 -33.65 47.86 -44.72
CA MET A 1 -35.02 48.41 -44.90
C MET A 1 -35.99 47.50 -44.22
N SER A 2 -36.56 47.91 -43.16
CA SER A 2 -37.93 47.80 -42.69
C SER A 2 -37.96 48.01 -41.19
N VAL A 3 -38.49 49.12 -40.87
CA VAL A 3 -38.78 49.62 -39.51
C VAL A 3 -40.00 48.87 -38.98
N CYS A 4 -39.95 48.37 -37.80
CA CYS A 4 -41.14 48.06 -37.04
C CYS A 4 -41.06 48.71 -35.65
N LYS A 5 -41.79 49.80 -35.57
CA LYS A 5 -42.02 50.66 -34.43
C LYS A 5 -43.32 50.19 -33.82
N TRP A 6 -43.22 49.58 -32.56
CA TRP A 6 -44.44 49.56 -31.76
C TRP A 6 -44.08 49.62 -30.27
N LYS A 7 -44.74 50.52 -29.59
CA LYS A 7 -44.69 50.81 -28.17
C LYS A 7 -45.38 49.68 -27.39
N GLY A 8 -44.75 49.18 -26.43
CA GLY A 8 -45.35 48.28 -25.45
C GLY A 8 -44.33 47.98 -24.31
N VAL A 9 -44.65 48.54 -23.16
CA VAL A 9 -43.91 48.29 -21.92
C VAL A 9 -44.03 46.82 -21.58
N LEU A 10 -42.91 46.10 -21.58
CA LEU A 10 -42.81 44.78 -21.00
C LEU A 10 -41.49 44.68 -20.23
N ALA A 11 -41.69 44.46 -18.93
CA ALA A 11 -40.65 44.31 -17.97
C ALA A 11 -39.69 43.16 -18.36
N CYS A 12 -38.42 43.48 -18.54
CA CYS A 12 -37.38 42.47 -18.67
C CYS A 12 -37.12 41.86 -17.31
N VAL A 13 -37.69 40.68 -17.09
CA VAL A 13 -37.29 39.81 -15.96
C VAL A 13 -35.97 39.18 -16.35
N SER A 14 -34.89 39.72 -15.79
CA SER A 14 -33.57 39.12 -15.94
C SER A 14 -33.52 37.83 -15.11
N PHE A 15 -33.65 36.70 -15.78
CA PHE A 15 -33.31 35.42 -15.19
C PHE A 15 -31.78 35.36 -15.04
N ALA A 16 -31.29 35.63 -13.83
CA ALA A 16 -29.94 35.33 -13.46
C ALA A 16 -29.83 33.79 -13.39
N ALA A 17 -29.29 33.18 -14.44
CA ALA A 17 -28.89 31.78 -14.42
C ALA A 17 -27.70 31.65 -13.46
N SER A 18 -27.98 31.24 -12.20
CA SER A 18 -26.96 30.86 -11.26
C SER A 18 -26.30 29.57 -11.79
N MET A 19 -25.17 29.72 -12.48
CA MET A 19 -24.28 28.60 -12.77
C MET A 19 -23.66 28.14 -11.45
N THR A 20 -24.28 27.16 -10.78
CA THR A 20 -23.63 26.39 -9.75
C THR A 20 -22.53 25.59 -10.42
N THR A 21 -21.29 26.09 -10.36
CA THR A 21 -20.09 25.31 -10.64
C THR A 21 -20.03 24.19 -9.61
N GLY A 22 -20.62 23.04 -9.97
CA GLY A 22 -20.42 21.80 -9.22
C GLY A 22 -18.94 21.48 -9.27
N THR A 23 -18.26 21.67 -8.14
CA THR A 23 -16.91 21.16 -7.95
C THR A 23 -17.01 19.64 -8.02
N VAL A 24 -16.69 19.06 -9.17
CA VAL A 24 -16.47 17.63 -9.31
C VAL A 24 -15.22 17.38 -8.47
N ILE A 25 -15.42 16.93 -7.24
CA ILE A 25 -14.36 16.31 -6.46
C ILE A 25 -14.02 15.05 -7.26
N ALA A 26 -12.97 15.12 -8.08
CA ALA A 26 -12.38 13.96 -8.67
C ALA A 26 -11.96 13.08 -7.48
N GLY A 27 -12.80 12.09 -7.15
CA GLY A 27 -12.46 11.05 -6.22
C GLY A 27 -11.17 10.45 -6.75
N SER A 28 -10.05 10.73 -6.10
CA SER A 28 -8.81 10.00 -6.34
C SER A 28 -9.19 8.53 -6.19
N THR A 29 -9.30 7.82 -7.30
CA THR A 29 -9.35 6.37 -7.27
C THR A 29 -8.07 5.96 -6.56
N ALA A 30 -8.20 5.50 -5.32
CA ALA A 30 -7.06 5.04 -4.54
C ALA A 30 -6.35 4.01 -5.42
N GLN A 31 -5.20 4.39 -5.94
CA GLN A 31 -4.39 3.47 -6.74
C GLN A 31 -4.06 2.29 -5.82
N ASP A 32 -4.29 1.08 -6.29
CA ASP A 32 -3.97 -0.13 -5.54
C ASP A 32 -2.55 -0.03 -4.99
N ARG A 33 -2.42 -0.16 -3.67
CA ARG A 33 -1.13 -0.10 -2.97
C ARG A 33 -0.18 -1.16 -3.50
N VAL A 34 -0.70 -2.36 -3.77
CA VAL A 34 0.07 -3.49 -4.27
C VAL A 34 -0.74 -4.29 -5.29
N GLN A 35 -0.10 -4.74 -6.36
CA GLN A 35 -0.70 -5.60 -7.37
C GLN A 35 -0.38 -7.08 -7.11
N ALA A 36 -1.34 -7.96 -7.41
CA ALA A 36 -1.12 -9.41 -7.42
C ALA A 36 -0.14 -9.82 -8.52
N GLY A 37 0.66 -10.84 -8.28
CA GLY A 37 1.60 -11.38 -9.25
C GLY A 37 2.90 -11.87 -8.64
N LEU A 38 3.80 -12.28 -9.51
CA LEU A 38 5.17 -12.65 -9.15
C LEU A 38 6.00 -11.40 -8.92
N TRP A 39 6.61 -11.33 -7.76
CA TRP A 39 7.44 -10.21 -7.35
C TRP A 39 8.88 -10.66 -7.16
N GLU A 40 9.79 -9.85 -7.65
CA GLU A 40 11.23 -9.98 -7.44
C GLU A 40 11.67 -8.98 -6.37
N VAL A 41 12.43 -9.43 -5.41
CA VAL A 41 13.08 -8.60 -4.40
C VAL A 41 14.60 -8.66 -4.56
N THR A 42 15.21 -7.49 -4.66
CA THR A 42 16.67 -7.34 -4.66
C THR A 42 17.09 -6.63 -3.38
N PHE A 43 18.01 -7.20 -2.64
CA PHE A 43 18.61 -6.61 -1.46
C PHE A 43 20.13 -6.79 -1.49
N THR A 44 20.83 -5.91 -0.78
CA THR A 44 22.28 -6.00 -0.64
C THR A 44 22.60 -6.42 0.79
N GLN A 45 23.31 -7.53 0.91
CA GLN A 45 23.85 -8.01 2.16
C GLN A 45 25.36 -8.16 2.02
N ASP A 46 26.14 -7.60 2.95
CA ASP A 46 27.61 -7.65 2.96
C ASP A 46 28.25 -7.19 1.64
N GLY A 47 27.61 -6.22 0.96
CA GLY A 47 28.08 -5.66 -0.30
C GLY A 47 27.76 -6.47 -1.55
N ALA A 48 27.19 -7.68 -1.41
CA ALA A 48 26.77 -8.51 -2.53
C ALA A 48 25.25 -8.39 -2.75
N PRO A 49 24.77 -8.14 -3.99
CA PRO A 49 23.35 -8.17 -4.29
C PRO A 49 22.83 -9.60 -4.26
N SER A 50 21.67 -9.79 -3.67
CA SER A 50 20.91 -11.03 -3.68
C SER A 50 19.52 -10.78 -4.21
N THR A 51 18.99 -11.73 -4.97
CA THR A 51 17.66 -11.64 -5.57
C THR A 51 16.86 -12.89 -5.25
N SER A 52 15.60 -12.70 -4.88
CA SER A 52 14.64 -13.79 -4.70
C SER A 52 13.28 -13.39 -5.26
N THR A 53 12.39 -14.37 -5.43
CA THR A 53 11.03 -14.13 -5.91
C THR A 53 10.00 -14.66 -4.92
N TYR A 54 8.83 -14.02 -4.90
CA TYR A 54 7.68 -14.47 -4.13
C TYR A 54 6.39 -14.09 -4.85
N CYS A 55 5.32 -14.81 -4.54
CA CYS A 55 4.01 -14.59 -5.14
C CYS A 55 3.11 -13.80 -4.18
N ILE A 56 2.51 -12.72 -4.69
CA ILE A 56 1.37 -12.06 -4.04
C ILE A 56 0.11 -12.55 -4.74
N THR A 57 -0.66 -13.37 -4.06
CA THR A 57 -1.93 -13.88 -4.60
C THR A 57 -2.97 -12.76 -4.74
N PRO A 58 -3.99 -12.89 -5.60
CA PRO A 58 -5.08 -11.93 -5.69
C PRO A 58 -5.79 -11.70 -4.35
N ALA A 59 -5.93 -12.72 -3.53
CA ALA A 59 -6.51 -12.62 -2.19
C ALA A 59 -5.64 -11.78 -1.25
N ALA A 60 -4.33 -12.02 -1.23
CA ALA A 60 -3.38 -11.24 -0.44
C ALA A 60 -3.33 -9.77 -0.89
N ALA A 61 -3.28 -9.52 -2.20
CA ALA A 61 -3.30 -8.15 -2.74
C ALA A 61 -4.57 -7.40 -2.33
N ARG A 62 -5.74 -8.06 -2.40
CA ARG A 62 -7.01 -7.46 -1.97
C ARG A 62 -6.97 -7.04 -0.51
N VAL A 63 -6.45 -7.89 0.38
CA VAL A 63 -6.30 -7.56 1.80
C VAL A 63 -5.33 -6.41 2.00
N MET A 64 -4.16 -6.45 1.34
CA MET A 64 -3.13 -5.41 1.45
C MET A 64 -3.58 -4.05 0.89
N ASN A 65 -4.58 -4.02 0.02
CA ASN A 65 -5.22 -2.80 -0.49
C ASN A 65 -6.42 -2.32 0.36
N GLY A 66 -6.76 -3.07 1.39
CA GLY A 66 -7.82 -2.74 2.35
C GLY A 66 -7.47 -1.59 3.29
N ASP A 67 -8.36 -1.35 4.25
CA ASP A 67 -8.13 -0.38 5.32
C ASP A 67 -7.05 -0.85 6.31
N ALA A 68 -6.59 0.06 7.17
CA ALA A 68 -5.52 -0.22 8.12
C ALA A 68 -5.86 -1.37 9.07
N ALA A 69 -7.11 -1.49 9.51
CA ALA A 69 -7.53 -2.54 10.44
C ALA A 69 -7.48 -3.94 9.76
N THR A 70 -7.96 -4.02 8.52
CA THR A 70 -7.90 -5.25 7.71
C THR A 70 -6.47 -5.70 7.47
N VAL A 71 -5.58 -4.76 7.09
CA VAL A 71 -4.16 -5.05 6.86
C VAL A 71 -3.47 -5.47 8.15
N GLN A 72 -3.76 -4.79 9.27
CA GLN A 72 -3.19 -5.13 10.58
C GLN A 72 -3.49 -6.57 10.97
N VAL A 73 -4.75 -6.99 10.91
CA VAL A 73 -5.17 -8.37 11.24
C VAL A 73 -4.44 -9.40 10.36
N TYR A 74 -4.28 -9.10 9.07
CA TYR A 74 -3.56 -9.96 8.16
C TYR A 74 -2.07 -10.09 8.53
N VAL A 75 -1.41 -8.96 8.80
CA VAL A 75 0.00 -8.91 9.19
C VAL A 75 0.24 -9.61 10.53
N GLU A 76 -0.60 -9.36 11.53
CA GLU A 76 -0.52 -10.02 12.84
C GLU A 76 -0.62 -11.54 12.71
N ARG A 77 -1.55 -12.02 11.88
CA ARG A 77 -1.72 -13.45 11.61
C ARG A 77 -0.52 -14.05 10.87
N ALA A 78 0.06 -13.33 9.93
CA ALA A 78 1.25 -13.75 9.22
C ALA A 78 2.45 -13.84 10.17
N VAL A 79 2.69 -12.80 10.97
CA VAL A 79 3.78 -12.74 11.96
C VAL A 79 3.65 -13.83 13.02
N SER A 80 2.45 -14.11 13.52
CA SER A 80 2.24 -15.15 14.54
C SER A 80 2.51 -16.57 14.03
N LYS A 81 2.46 -16.79 12.70
CA LYS A 81 2.79 -18.09 12.09
C LYS A 81 4.27 -18.27 11.80
N GLU A 82 5.03 -17.17 11.79
CA GLU A 82 6.48 -17.23 11.63
C GLU A 82 7.13 -17.89 12.88
N ASN A 83 8.18 -18.66 12.66
CA ASN A 83 9.00 -19.24 13.73
C ASN A 83 8.21 -20.01 14.82
N GLY A 84 7.12 -20.68 14.43
CA GLY A 84 6.35 -21.48 15.40
C GLY A 84 5.48 -20.68 16.36
N GLY A 85 5.24 -19.41 16.10
CA GLY A 85 4.37 -18.56 16.90
C GLY A 85 5.06 -17.70 17.96
N ASP A 86 6.38 -17.68 17.98
CA ASP A 86 7.16 -16.91 18.98
C ASP A 86 7.30 -15.42 18.63
N CYS A 87 6.65 -14.97 17.55
CA CYS A 87 6.68 -13.59 17.10
C CYS A 87 5.34 -12.87 17.35
N ARG A 88 5.41 -11.60 17.73
CA ARG A 88 4.23 -10.75 17.90
C ARG A 88 4.46 -9.35 17.34
N VAL A 89 3.42 -8.74 16.80
CA VAL A 89 3.42 -7.33 16.40
C VAL A 89 3.39 -6.46 17.66
N LYS A 90 4.31 -5.53 17.77
CA LYS A 90 4.40 -4.54 18.85
C LYS A 90 3.82 -3.20 18.43
N ASN A 91 4.02 -2.84 17.16
CA ASN A 91 3.49 -1.62 16.57
C ASN A 91 3.15 -1.89 15.12
N PHE A 92 2.07 -1.28 14.66
CA PHE A 92 1.62 -1.31 13.26
C PHE A 92 1.07 0.05 12.89
N GLU A 93 1.45 0.56 11.75
CA GLU A 93 0.96 1.81 11.18
C GLU A 93 0.86 1.68 9.66
N LEU A 94 -0.25 2.15 9.10
CA LEU A 94 -0.46 2.22 7.65
C LEU A 94 -0.90 3.64 7.29
N GLN A 95 -0.01 4.38 6.64
CA GLN A 95 -0.26 5.73 6.15
C GLN A 95 -0.16 5.77 4.63
N GLY A 96 -1.29 5.92 3.96
CA GLY A 96 -1.33 5.89 2.49
C GLY A 96 -0.73 4.59 1.96
N ASN A 97 0.39 4.70 1.26
CA ASN A 97 1.12 3.58 0.68
C ASN A 97 2.29 3.07 1.54
N THR A 98 2.49 3.63 2.73
CA THR A 98 3.60 3.25 3.61
C THR A 98 3.07 2.44 4.79
N LEU A 99 3.62 1.24 4.95
CA LEU A 99 3.41 0.35 6.07
C LEU A 99 4.64 0.39 6.97
N SER A 100 4.43 0.66 8.25
CA SER A 100 5.44 0.57 9.30
C SER A 100 5.05 -0.52 10.30
N LEU A 101 5.99 -1.36 10.65
CA LEU A 101 5.78 -2.51 11.53
C LEU A 101 6.96 -2.68 12.48
N ILE A 102 6.67 -2.91 13.74
CA ILE A 102 7.66 -3.43 14.71
C ILE A 102 7.14 -4.77 15.20
N LYS A 103 7.95 -5.82 15.03
CA LYS A 103 7.68 -7.14 15.60
C LYS A 103 8.78 -7.56 16.56
N ALA A 104 8.42 -8.28 17.60
CA ALA A 104 9.35 -8.92 18.51
C ALA A 104 9.17 -10.43 18.41
N CYS A 105 10.27 -11.12 18.24
CA CYS A 105 10.36 -12.58 18.20
C CYS A 105 11.20 -13.07 19.38
N ARG A 106 10.78 -14.14 20.03
CA ARG A 106 11.55 -14.77 21.11
C ARG A 106 12.24 -16.03 20.59
N SER A 107 13.52 -16.18 20.91
CA SER A 107 14.28 -17.39 20.62
C SER A 107 15.06 -17.78 21.88
N GLY A 108 14.51 -18.72 22.65
CA GLY A 108 14.99 -19.02 23.97
C GLY A 108 14.90 -17.83 24.93
N GLU A 109 16.02 -17.44 25.52
CA GLU A 109 16.12 -16.27 26.41
C GLU A 109 16.34 -14.94 25.65
N SER A 110 16.59 -14.99 24.34
CA SER A 110 16.89 -13.83 23.54
C SER A 110 15.63 -13.27 22.88
N GLU A 111 15.52 -11.95 22.87
CA GLU A 111 14.49 -11.23 22.10
C GLU A 111 15.13 -10.58 20.87
N LEU A 112 14.55 -10.85 19.70
CA LEU A 112 14.87 -10.21 18.43
C LEU A 112 13.78 -9.20 18.10
N THR A 113 14.12 -7.93 17.99
CA THR A 113 13.21 -6.89 17.52
C THR A 113 13.50 -6.60 16.05
N ILE A 114 12.45 -6.59 15.23
CA ILE A 114 12.52 -6.31 13.81
C ILE A 114 11.60 -5.14 13.50
N SER A 115 12.18 -4.05 12.97
CA SER A 115 11.45 -2.91 12.43
C SER A 115 11.44 -2.99 10.91
N LEU A 116 10.28 -2.86 10.29
CA LEU A 116 10.08 -2.82 8.84
C LEU A 116 9.37 -1.52 8.50
N VAL A 117 9.90 -0.81 7.52
CA VAL A 117 9.19 0.25 6.79
C VAL A 117 9.15 -0.15 5.33
N ARG A 118 7.96 -0.16 4.74
CA ARG A 118 7.77 -0.50 3.32
C ARG A 118 6.84 0.49 2.66
N THR A 119 7.28 1.08 1.55
CA THR A 119 6.47 1.96 0.71
C THR A 119 6.15 1.27 -0.61
N TYR A 120 4.88 1.22 -0.94
CA TYR A 120 4.36 0.59 -2.15
C TYR A 120 4.04 1.64 -3.21
N HIS A 121 4.21 1.28 -4.48
CA HIS A 121 3.94 2.12 -5.65
C HIS A 121 3.20 1.31 -6.75
N GLY A 122 2.22 0.49 -6.35
CA GLY A 122 1.48 -0.37 -7.26
C GLY A 122 2.24 -1.65 -7.63
N ASP A 123 3.11 -1.57 -8.63
CA ASP A 123 3.92 -2.67 -9.15
C ASP A 123 5.38 -2.67 -8.66
N THR A 124 5.75 -1.69 -7.83
CA THR A 124 7.05 -1.61 -7.18
C THR A 124 6.90 -1.34 -5.69
N ALA A 125 7.93 -1.65 -4.90
CA ALA A 125 8.01 -1.29 -3.50
C ALA A 125 9.48 -1.14 -3.07
N GLU A 126 9.68 -0.31 -2.06
CA GLU A 126 10.96 -0.19 -1.37
C GLU A 126 10.76 -0.54 0.11
N SER A 127 11.74 -1.19 0.71
CA SER A 127 11.67 -1.45 2.14
C SER A 127 13.01 -1.35 2.83
N GLU A 128 12.93 -0.99 4.10
CA GLU A 128 14.04 -1.02 5.03
C GLU A 128 13.65 -1.88 6.22
N VAL A 129 14.51 -2.85 6.54
CA VAL A 129 14.38 -3.74 7.68
C VAL A 129 15.56 -3.50 8.61
N VAL A 130 15.27 -3.28 9.89
CA VAL A 130 16.27 -3.17 10.95
C VAL A 130 15.99 -4.26 11.97
N SER A 131 16.94 -5.17 12.13
CA SER A 131 16.90 -6.26 13.10
C SER A 131 17.85 -5.98 14.24
N LYS A 132 17.39 -6.11 15.50
CA LYS A 132 18.19 -5.89 16.72
C LYS A 132 18.10 -7.09 17.63
N ALA A 133 19.27 -7.63 18.00
CA ALA A 133 19.43 -8.70 18.97
C ALA A 133 20.56 -8.32 19.95
N GLY A 134 20.18 -7.91 21.16
CA GLY A 134 21.11 -7.29 22.10
C GLY A 134 21.76 -6.04 21.51
N GLU A 135 23.09 -6.00 21.49
CA GLU A 135 23.86 -4.88 20.91
C GLU A 135 24.05 -4.98 19.38
N ARG A 136 23.67 -6.10 18.78
CA ARG A 136 23.84 -6.30 17.34
C ARG A 136 22.67 -5.70 16.59
N GLU A 137 22.97 -4.89 15.57
CA GLU A 137 22.01 -4.33 14.64
C GLU A 137 22.39 -4.74 13.22
N LEU A 138 21.40 -5.23 12.46
CA LEU A 138 21.51 -5.47 11.02
C LEU A 138 20.47 -4.62 10.30
N ARG A 139 20.90 -3.90 9.26
CA ARG A 139 20.03 -3.06 8.42
C ARG A 139 20.09 -3.55 6.99
N ILE A 140 18.92 -3.84 6.43
CA ILE A 140 18.77 -4.30 5.05
C ILE A 140 17.81 -3.37 4.32
N LYS A 141 18.22 -2.86 3.16
CA LYS A 141 17.36 -2.15 2.23
C LYS A 141 17.07 -3.03 1.04
N SER A 142 15.83 -3.05 0.59
CA SER A 142 15.45 -3.81 -0.58
C SER A 142 14.58 -3.00 -1.54
N LYS A 143 14.68 -3.33 -2.83
CA LYS A 143 13.80 -2.89 -3.89
C LYS A 143 13.04 -4.09 -4.41
N GLN A 144 11.77 -3.88 -4.71
CA GLN A 144 10.88 -4.94 -5.15
C GLN A 144 10.13 -4.47 -6.38
N ARG A 145 9.91 -5.36 -7.31
CA ARG A 145 9.12 -5.10 -8.52
C ARG A 145 8.31 -6.31 -8.91
N ARG A 146 7.14 -6.05 -9.44
CA ARG A 146 6.33 -7.09 -10.06
C ARG A 146 6.95 -7.46 -11.41
N VAL A 147 7.18 -8.75 -11.62
CA VAL A 147 7.85 -9.27 -12.83
C VAL A 147 6.95 -10.17 -13.68
N GLY A 148 5.75 -10.50 -13.19
CA GLY A 148 4.85 -11.35 -13.94
C GLY A 148 3.64 -11.81 -13.15
N PHE A 149 3.07 -12.92 -13.58
CA PHE A 149 1.99 -13.62 -12.88
C PHE A 149 2.60 -14.72 -12.01
N CYS A 150 1.92 -15.05 -10.91
CA CYS A 150 2.27 -16.26 -10.17
C CYS A 150 2.02 -17.47 -11.06
N GLU A 151 2.93 -18.44 -11.04
CA GLU A 151 2.60 -19.76 -11.57
C GLU A 151 1.41 -20.29 -10.76
N SER A 152 0.34 -20.68 -11.43
CA SER A 152 -0.73 -21.41 -10.79
C SER A 152 -0.13 -22.75 -10.38
N ASP A 153 0.04 -22.97 -9.07
CA ASP A 153 0.23 -24.34 -8.59
C ASP A 153 -0.95 -25.13 -9.12
N GLY A 154 -0.68 -26.01 -10.10
CA GLY A 154 -1.69 -26.80 -10.77
C GLY A 154 -2.29 -27.88 -9.85
N SER A 155 -2.85 -27.42 -8.74
CA SER A 155 -3.69 -28.19 -7.82
C SER A 155 -5.14 -27.76 -8.04
N ASP A 156 -5.78 -28.36 -9.06
CA ASP A 156 -7.22 -28.53 -9.13
C ASP A 156 -7.68 -29.53 -8.05
#